data_90fcd41a798c28b09c523a642bb9decc
#
_entry.id   90fcd41a798c28b09c523a642bb9decc
#
_cell.length_a   1.000
_cell.length_b   1.000
_cell.length_c   1.000
_cell.angle_alpha   90.00
_cell.angle_beta   90.00
_cell.angle_gamma   90.00
#
_symmetry.space_group_name_H-M   'P 1'
#
loop_
_entity.id
_entity.type
_entity.pdbx_description
1 polymer ?
#
loop_
_entity_poly.entity_id
_entity_poly.type
_entity_poly.pdbx_seq_one_letter_code
_entity_poly.pdbx_strand_id
1 'polypeptide(L)'
;MNRNNQTEAKGKNERLQTILRLVQEHPISRQEVLLDYLRKEGFAVTQATISRDIRELCLVKASTSEGYRYVSSRAESANPKIQGRFETIFHESVLGVDFAGHVVLVKCYSGMANAACEVFDALKWKNVVGTLSGDDTFLIVARSERDAKTICSELIRHIGSK
;
A
#
# COMPACT_ATOMS: atom_id res chain seq x y z
N MET A 1 19.28 28.14 8.78
CA MET A 1 18.96 27.62 7.44
C MET A 1 18.22 26.31 7.59
N ASN A 2 16.88 26.21 7.53
CA ASN A 2 16.11 24.98 7.28
C ASN A 2 14.59 25.14 7.47
N ARG A 3 14.05 26.36 7.31
CA ARG A 3 12.57 26.54 7.36
C ARG A 3 11.88 26.25 6.03
N ASN A 4 12.55 26.41 4.88
CA ASN A 4 11.97 26.15 3.55
C ASN A 4 11.76 24.66 3.25
N ASN A 5 12.64 23.76 3.71
CA ASN A 5 12.54 22.34 3.43
C ASN A 5 11.36 21.64 4.14
N GLN A 6 10.96 22.13 5.32
CA GLN A 6 9.83 21.55 6.06
C GLN A 6 8.46 22.01 5.50
N THR A 7 8.38 23.22 4.98
CA THR A 7 7.13 23.75 4.39
C THR A 7 6.85 23.12 3.02
N GLU A 8 7.90 22.90 2.21
CA GLU A 8 7.76 22.19 0.92
C GLU A 8 7.42 20.71 1.10
N ALA A 9 7.99 20.04 2.09
CA ALA A 9 7.69 18.64 2.40
C ALA A 9 6.25 18.45 2.91
N LYS A 10 5.74 19.37 3.73
CA LYS A 10 4.37 19.35 4.22
C LYS A 10 3.38 19.54 3.07
N GLY A 11 3.58 20.51 2.21
CA GLY A 11 2.75 20.74 1.04
C GLY A 11 2.81 19.59 0.03
N LYS A 12 3.96 18.91 -0.11
CA LYS A 12 4.11 17.74 -0.96
C LYS A 12 3.27 16.56 -0.45
N ASN A 13 3.36 16.23 0.84
CA ASN A 13 2.60 15.13 1.42
C ASN A 13 1.09 15.36 1.35
N GLU A 14 0.63 16.56 1.65
CA GLU A 14 -0.79 16.94 1.51
C GLU A 14 -1.26 16.79 0.06
N ARG A 15 -0.46 17.22 -0.92
CA ARG A 15 -0.76 17.07 -2.33
C ARG A 15 -0.85 15.59 -2.75
N LEU A 16 0.10 14.75 -2.33
CA LEU A 16 0.08 13.32 -2.66
C LEU A 16 -1.16 12.62 -2.08
N GLN A 17 -1.56 12.94 -0.86
CA GLN A 17 -2.81 12.42 -0.27
C GLN A 17 -4.04 12.91 -1.02
N THR A 18 -4.07 14.17 -1.43
CA THR A 18 -5.16 14.74 -2.24
C THR A 18 -5.26 14.05 -3.60
N ILE A 19 -4.13 13.77 -4.26
CA ILE A 19 -4.12 13.01 -5.52
C ILE A 19 -4.74 11.63 -5.34
N LEU A 20 -4.36 10.88 -4.29
CA LEU A 20 -4.92 9.55 -4.01
C LEU A 20 -6.44 9.63 -3.79
N ARG A 21 -6.93 10.61 -3.03
CA ARG A 21 -8.35 10.83 -2.81
C ARG A 21 -9.07 11.13 -4.14
N LEU A 22 -8.57 12.08 -4.92
CA LEU A 22 -9.20 12.50 -6.17
C LEU A 22 -9.32 11.35 -7.20
N VAL A 23 -8.31 10.50 -7.34
CA VAL A 23 -8.37 9.37 -8.28
C VAL A 23 -9.28 8.23 -7.79
N GLN A 24 -9.60 8.18 -6.50
CA GLN A 24 -10.62 7.27 -5.95
C GLN A 24 -12.04 7.78 -6.15
N GLU A 25 -12.25 9.10 -5.90
CA GLU A 25 -13.57 9.74 -5.97
C GLU A 25 -14.02 10.05 -7.41
N HIS A 26 -13.07 10.24 -8.35
CA HIS A 26 -13.36 10.67 -9.71
C HIS A 26 -12.69 9.78 -10.77
N PRO A 27 -13.36 9.51 -11.91
CA PRO A 27 -12.81 8.73 -13.01
C PRO A 27 -11.80 9.55 -13.84
N ILE A 28 -10.68 9.91 -13.22
CA ILE A 28 -9.64 10.74 -13.85
C ILE A 28 -8.79 9.88 -14.79
N SER A 29 -8.80 10.18 -16.09
CA SER A 29 -8.06 9.44 -17.12
C SER A 29 -6.88 10.22 -17.74
N ARG A 30 -6.78 11.54 -17.50
CA ARG A 30 -5.76 12.41 -18.06
C ARG A 30 -5.09 13.26 -16.99
N GLN A 31 -3.80 13.57 -17.20
CA GLN A 31 -3.03 14.41 -16.27
C GLN A 31 -3.56 15.85 -16.19
N GLU A 32 -4.08 16.38 -17.31
CA GLU A 32 -4.67 17.71 -17.35
C GLU A 32 -5.89 17.81 -16.42
N VAL A 33 -6.74 16.77 -16.42
CA VAL A 33 -7.91 16.71 -15.55
C VAL A 33 -7.50 16.67 -14.08
N LEU A 34 -6.47 15.86 -13.76
CA LEU A 34 -5.92 15.82 -12.40
C LEU A 34 -5.33 17.17 -11.99
N LEU A 35 -4.65 17.86 -12.90
CA LEU A 35 -4.11 19.20 -12.69
C LEU A 35 -5.23 20.21 -12.34
N ASP A 36 -6.34 20.16 -13.05
CA ASP A 36 -7.47 21.06 -12.81
C ASP A 36 -8.14 20.80 -11.47
N TYR A 37 -8.28 19.53 -11.06
CA TYR A 37 -8.77 19.19 -9.73
C TYR A 37 -7.84 19.71 -8.63
N LEU A 38 -6.53 19.51 -8.77
CA LEU A 38 -5.55 20.00 -7.79
C LEU A 38 -5.53 21.52 -7.67
N ARG A 39 -5.73 22.24 -8.79
CA ARG A 39 -5.86 23.71 -8.78
C ARG A 39 -7.09 24.17 -7.99
N LYS A 40 -8.22 23.48 -8.16
CA LYS A 40 -9.44 23.73 -7.37
C LYS A 40 -9.25 23.48 -5.88
N GLU A 41 -8.40 22.53 -5.52
CA GLU A 41 -8.01 22.23 -4.13
C GLU A 41 -6.90 23.18 -3.60
N GLY A 42 -6.49 24.19 -4.40
CA GLY A 42 -5.54 25.23 -3.98
C GLY A 42 -4.06 24.89 -4.23
N PHE A 43 -3.75 23.81 -4.95
CA PHE A 43 -2.37 23.47 -5.27
C PHE A 43 -1.91 24.12 -6.57
N ALA A 44 -0.94 25.04 -6.49
CA ALA A 44 -0.28 25.65 -7.65
C ALA A 44 0.85 24.73 -8.16
N VAL A 45 0.51 23.77 -9.04
CA VAL A 45 1.46 22.76 -9.54
C VAL A 45 1.55 22.78 -11.06
N THR A 46 2.68 22.31 -11.58
CA THR A 46 2.91 22.14 -13.02
C THR A 46 2.64 20.70 -13.46
N GLN A 47 2.46 20.48 -14.76
CA GLN A 47 2.31 19.14 -15.34
C GLN A 47 3.54 18.25 -15.03
N ALA A 48 4.75 18.81 -15.03
CA ALA A 48 5.96 18.08 -14.68
C ALA A 48 5.94 17.58 -13.23
N THR A 49 5.40 18.38 -12.31
CA THR A 49 5.20 17.98 -10.91
C THR A 49 4.21 16.83 -10.80
N ILE A 50 3.07 16.92 -11.47
CA ILE A 50 2.05 15.87 -11.48
C ILE A 50 2.58 14.58 -12.09
N SER A 51 3.35 14.65 -13.18
CA SER A 51 3.97 13.48 -13.78
C SER A 51 4.90 12.75 -12.82
N ARG A 52 5.65 13.48 -11.98
CA ARG A 52 6.49 12.90 -10.92
C ARG A 52 5.65 12.31 -9.79
N ASP A 53 4.62 13.02 -9.33
CA ASP A 53 3.71 12.57 -8.28
C ASP A 53 2.97 11.28 -8.69
N ILE A 54 2.50 11.17 -9.93
CA ILE A 54 1.88 9.96 -10.50
C ILE A 54 2.84 8.77 -10.43
N ARG A 55 4.12 8.97 -10.78
CA ARG A 55 5.14 7.91 -10.68
C ARG A 55 5.44 7.54 -9.24
N GLU A 56 5.56 8.52 -8.35
CA GLU A 56 5.84 8.32 -6.92
C GLU A 56 4.70 7.57 -6.23
N LEU A 57 3.45 7.87 -6.59
CA LEU A 57 2.26 7.18 -6.11
C LEU A 57 1.97 5.86 -6.84
N CYS A 58 2.81 5.50 -7.83
CA CYS A 58 2.60 4.32 -8.67
C CYS A 58 1.20 4.27 -9.28
N LEU A 59 0.67 5.43 -9.74
CA LEU A 59 -0.61 5.47 -10.43
C LEU A 59 -0.47 4.93 -11.85
N VAL A 60 -1.33 4.01 -12.22
CA VAL A 60 -1.41 3.41 -13.55
C VAL A 60 -2.78 3.65 -14.17
N LYS A 61 -2.88 3.64 -15.50
CA LYS A 61 -4.16 3.67 -16.20
C LYS A 61 -4.72 2.26 -16.26
N ALA A 62 -5.85 2.03 -15.60
CA ALA A 62 -6.59 0.78 -15.69
C ALA A 62 -7.85 0.95 -16.56
N SER A 63 -8.22 -0.10 -17.26
CA SER A 63 -9.49 -0.20 -17.98
C SER A 63 -10.58 -0.58 -16.98
N THR A 64 -11.67 0.19 -16.96
CA THR A 64 -12.85 -0.07 -16.13
C THR A 64 -14.09 -0.13 -17.03
N SER A 65 -15.23 -0.52 -16.48
CA SER A 65 -16.52 -0.52 -17.20
C SER A 65 -16.91 0.86 -17.74
N GLU A 66 -16.34 1.93 -17.18
CA GLU A 66 -16.60 3.34 -17.57
C GLU A 66 -15.47 3.95 -18.43
N GLY A 67 -14.48 3.15 -18.85
CA GLY A 67 -13.32 3.59 -19.62
C GLY A 67 -12.01 3.52 -18.84
N TYR A 68 -10.99 4.26 -19.32
CA TYR A 68 -9.69 4.30 -18.64
C TYR A 68 -9.69 5.33 -17.51
N ARG A 69 -9.13 4.96 -16.34
CA ARG A 69 -8.88 5.91 -15.25
C ARG A 69 -7.54 5.62 -14.55
N TYR A 70 -6.99 6.63 -13.86
CA TYR A 70 -5.88 6.41 -12.96
C TYR A 70 -6.35 5.65 -11.73
N VAL A 71 -5.62 4.58 -11.41
CA VAL A 71 -5.76 3.81 -10.18
C VAL A 71 -4.39 3.68 -9.52
N SER A 72 -4.34 3.64 -8.22
CA SER A 72 -3.09 3.33 -7.54
C SER A 72 -2.75 1.86 -7.81
N SER A 73 -1.55 1.56 -8.34
CA SER A 73 -1.10 0.17 -8.49
C SER A 73 -0.91 -0.51 -7.12
N ARG A 74 -0.86 0.27 -6.03
CA ARG A 74 -1.04 -0.23 -4.66
C ARG A 74 -2.50 -0.65 -4.40
N ALA A 75 -3.48 0.01 -5.04
CA ALA A 75 -4.90 -0.34 -4.95
C ALA A 75 -5.31 -1.46 -5.93
N GLU A 76 -4.56 -1.68 -7.03
CA GLU A 76 -4.78 -2.85 -7.91
C GLU A 76 -4.28 -4.17 -7.28
N SER A 77 -3.38 -4.10 -6.30
CA SER A 77 -3.11 -5.23 -5.39
C SER A 77 -4.30 -5.50 -4.46
N ALA A 78 -5.20 -4.55 -4.31
CA ALA A 78 -6.43 -4.67 -3.55
C ALA A 78 -7.62 -4.96 -4.50
N ASN A 79 -7.63 -6.15 -5.11
CA ASN A 79 -8.91 -6.76 -5.44
C ASN A 79 -9.70 -6.77 -4.12
N PRO A 80 -10.86 -6.06 -3.98
CA PRO A 80 -11.61 -5.97 -2.73
C PRO A 80 -11.92 -7.33 -2.13
N LYS A 81 -12.04 -8.38 -2.97
CA LYS A 81 -12.19 -9.76 -2.54
C LYS A 81 -10.91 -10.34 -1.92
N ILE A 82 -9.73 -10.00 -2.46
CA ILE A 82 -8.44 -10.47 -1.94
C ILE A 82 -8.14 -9.75 -0.63
N GLN A 83 -8.36 -8.43 -0.58
CA GLN A 83 -8.17 -7.63 0.62
C GLN A 83 -9.10 -8.08 1.76
N GLY A 84 -10.38 -8.23 1.50
CA GLY A 84 -11.34 -8.69 2.52
C GLY A 84 -11.05 -10.13 2.99
N ARG A 85 -10.64 -11.02 2.07
CA ARG A 85 -10.20 -12.37 2.44
C ARG A 85 -8.93 -12.35 3.31
N PHE A 86 -7.96 -11.48 2.96
CA PHE A 86 -6.76 -11.29 3.77
C PHE A 86 -7.12 -10.79 5.17
N GLU A 87 -7.92 -9.74 5.29
CA GLU A 87 -8.32 -9.17 6.58
C GLU A 87 -9.02 -10.19 7.47
N THR A 88 -9.98 -10.93 6.91
CA THR A 88 -10.71 -11.97 7.64
C THR A 88 -9.78 -13.09 8.13
N ILE A 89 -9.04 -13.72 7.20
CA ILE A 89 -8.19 -14.87 7.56
C ILE A 89 -7.04 -14.42 8.47
N PHE A 90 -6.45 -13.26 8.21
CA PHE A 90 -5.34 -12.76 9.00
C PHE A 90 -5.76 -12.43 10.43
N HIS A 91 -6.90 -11.76 10.61
CA HIS A 91 -7.47 -11.46 11.92
C HIS A 91 -7.82 -12.71 12.72
N GLU A 92 -8.36 -13.75 12.07
CA GLU A 92 -8.76 -14.99 12.71
C GLU A 92 -7.59 -15.93 13.01
N SER A 93 -6.52 -15.87 12.18
CA SER A 93 -5.44 -16.85 12.23
C SER A 93 -4.21 -16.39 12.99
N VAL A 94 -3.90 -15.07 12.97
CA VAL A 94 -2.62 -14.54 13.44
C VAL A 94 -2.68 -14.18 14.93
N LEU A 95 -1.67 -14.65 15.66
CA LEU A 95 -1.47 -14.38 17.07
C LEU A 95 -0.51 -13.22 17.33
N GLY A 96 0.47 -13.04 16.46
CA GLY A 96 1.47 -12.00 16.59
C GLY A 96 2.42 -11.93 15.42
N VAL A 97 3.08 -10.78 15.27
CA VAL A 97 4.09 -10.53 14.24
C VAL A 97 5.29 -9.87 14.88
N ASP A 98 6.49 -10.33 14.53
CA ASP A 98 7.76 -9.77 14.94
C ASP A 98 8.76 -9.84 13.79
N PHE A 99 9.91 -9.15 13.87
CA PHE A 99 10.92 -9.20 12.83
C PHE A 99 12.34 -9.19 13.43
N ALA A 100 13.27 -9.79 12.69
CA ALA A 100 14.70 -9.73 12.96
C ALA A 100 15.47 -9.57 11.65
N GLY A 101 16.25 -8.50 11.54
CA GLY A 101 16.93 -8.16 10.28
C GLY A 101 15.89 -8.02 9.15
N HIS A 102 16.05 -8.79 8.07
CA HIS A 102 15.10 -8.78 6.95
C HIS A 102 14.06 -9.91 6.97
N VAL A 103 13.92 -10.59 8.10
CA VAL A 103 12.92 -11.66 8.26
C VAL A 103 11.81 -11.19 9.18
N VAL A 104 10.57 -11.28 8.70
CA VAL A 104 9.37 -11.10 9.51
C VAL A 104 8.81 -12.46 9.84
N LEU A 105 8.51 -12.69 11.12
CA LEU A 105 7.91 -13.91 11.64
C LEU A 105 6.45 -13.62 11.97
N VAL A 106 5.55 -14.40 11.43
CA VAL A 106 4.10 -14.32 11.71
C VAL A 106 3.69 -15.61 12.43
N LYS A 107 3.28 -15.47 13.68
CA LYS A 107 2.79 -16.57 14.52
C LYS A 107 1.28 -16.71 14.36
N CYS A 108 0.82 -17.92 14.10
CA CYS A 108 -0.57 -18.26 13.87
C CYS A 108 -1.07 -19.32 14.87
N TYR A 109 -2.37 -19.57 14.87
CA TYR A 109 -2.92 -20.80 15.46
C TYR A 109 -2.44 -22.01 14.67
N SER A 110 -2.32 -23.17 15.34
CA SER A 110 -1.87 -24.43 14.71
C SER A 110 -2.77 -24.78 13.51
N GLY A 111 -2.14 -25.15 12.40
CA GLY A 111 -2.79 -25.45 11.14
C GLY A 111 -3.18 -24.21 10.28
N MET A 112 -3.03 -22.99 10.79
CA MET A 112 -3.50 -21.78 10.12
C MET A 112 -2.42 -21.01 9.34
N ALA A 113 -1.15 -21.31 9.55
CA ALA A 113 -0.06 -20.53 8.95
C ALA A 113 -0.06 -20.60 7.42
N ASN A 114 -0.41 -21.74 6.84
CA ASN A 114 -0.50 -21.89 5.38
C ASN A 114 -1.58 -20.99 4.77
N ALA A 115 -2.77 -20.95 5.36
CA ALA A 115 -3.87 -20.11 4.90
C ALA A 115 -3.55 -18.62 5.02
N ALA A 116 -2.93 -18.20 6.14
CA ALA A 116 -2.50 -16.83 6.37
C ALA A 116 -1.38 -16.42 5.39
N CYS A 117 -0.42 -17.30 5.11
CA CYS A 117 0.65 -17.07 4.16
C CYS A 117 0.12 -16.94 2.73
N GLU A 118 -0.81 -17.81 2.29
CA GLU A 118 -1.41 -17.75 0.96
C GLU A 118 -2.13 -16.41 0.70
N VAL A 119 -2.92 -15.93 1.67
CA VAL A 119 -3.61 -14.63 1.50
C VAL A 119 -2.64 -13.45 1.59
N PHE A 120 -1.54 -13.57 2.33
CA PHE A 120 -0.46 -12.60 2.33
C PHE A 120 0.23 -12.52 0.95
N ASP A 121 0.58 -13.66 0.36
CA ASP A 121 1.23 -13.73 -0.96
C ASP A 121 0.33 -13.19 -2.07
N ALA A 122 -0.99 -13.36 -1.96
CA ALA A 122 -1.96 -12.83 -2.91
C ALA A 122 -1.95 -11.29 -3.00
N LEU A 123 -1.46 -10.58 -1.96
CA LEU A 123 -1.31 -9.12 -1.94
C LEU A 123 -0.11 -8.61 -2.75
N LYS A 124 0.78 -9.49 -3.20
CA LYS A 124 1.93 -9.18 -4.08
C LYS A 124 2.80 -8.01 -3.59
N TRP A 125 3.29 -8.11 -2.39
CA TRP A 125 4.16 -7.11 -1.78
C TRP A 125 5.46 -6.92 -2.58
N LYS A 126 5.73 -5.69 -3.05
CA LYS A 126 6.91 -5.40 -3.89
C LYS A 126 8.25 -5.61 -3.19
N ASN A 127 8.29 -5.43 -1.87
CA ASN A 127 9.50 -5.48 -1.05
C ASN A 127 9.69 -6.85 -0.39
N VAL A 128 8.94 -7.86 -0.81
CA VAL A 128 9.07 -9.25 -0.37
C VAL A 128 9.84 -10.04 -1.42
N VAL A 129 10.78 -10.86 -0.97
CA VAL A 129 11.53 -11.81 -1.78
C VAL A 129 10.75 -13.11 -1.93
N GLY A 130 10.12 -13.55 -0.85
CA GLY A 130 9.31 -14.75 -0.76
C GLY A 130 8.88 -15.03 0.65
N THR A 131 8.08 -16.09 0.79
CA THR A 131 7.53 -16.58 2.05
C THR A 131 7.80 -18.06 2.22
N LEU A 132 7.77 -18.52 3.46
CA LEU A 132 7.88 -19.94 3.81
C LEU A 132 6.94 -20.23 4.99
N SER A 133 6.02 -21.17 4.78
CA SER A 133 5.02 -21.52 5.78
C SER A 133 5.30 -22.85 6.46
N GLY A 134 5.09 -22.89 7.78
CA GLY A 134 5.01 -24.09 8.60
C GLY A 134 3.58 -24.38 9.02
N ASP A 135 3.40 -25.05 10.18
CA ASP A 135 2.08 -25.38 10.72
C ASP A 135 1.42 -24.18 11.42
N ASP A 136 2.15 -23.53 12.31
CA ASP A 136 1.67 -22.43 13.17
C ASP A 136 2.45 -21.12 12.99
N THR A 137 3.37 -21.08 12.05
CA THR A 137 4.26 -19.95 11.83
C THR A 137 4.60 -19.85 10.35
N PHE A 138 4.61 -18.65 9.80
CA PHE A 138 5.23 -18.40 8.50
C PHE A 138 6.24 -17.26 8.56
N LEU A 139 7.21 -17.33 7.68
CA LEU A 139 8.29 -16.36 7.53
C LEU A 139 8.08 -15.57 6.24
N ILE A 140 8.41 -14.29 6.29
CA ILE A 140 8.45 -13.39 5.16
C ILE A 140 9.89 -12.89 5.05
N VAL A 141 10.51 -13.09 3.90
CA VAL A 141 11.85 -12.55 3.61
C VAL A 141 11.68 -11.23 2.87
N ALA A 142 11.98 -10.14 3.53
CA ALA A 142 11.96 -8.80 2.97
C ALA A 142 13.29 -8.46 2.27
N ARG A 143 13.29 -7.47 1.36
CA ARG A 143 14.50 -7.06 0.64
C ARG A 143 15.50 -6.31 1.51
N SER A 144 15.00 -5.65 2.56
CA SER A 144 15.83 -4.93 3.53
C SER A 144 15.21 -4.98 4.93
N GLU A 145 16.01 -4.69 5.96
CA GLU A 145 15.53 -4.54 7.33
C GLU A 145 14.47 -3.44 7.47
N ARG A 146 14.63 -2.34 6.74
CA ARG A 146 13.63 -1.26 6.67
C ARG A 146 12.29 -1.77 6.12
N ASP A 147 12.33 -2.60 5.10
CA ASP A 147 11.13 -3.20 4.51
C ASP A 147 10.47 -4.17 5.48
N ALA A 148 11.27 -5.00 6.17
CA ALA A 148 10.78 -5.91 7.20
C ALA A 148 10.05 -5.16 8.32
N LYS A 149 10.65 -4.08 8.81
CA LYS A 149 10.03 -3.21 9.82
C LYS A 149 8.71 -2.60 9.34
N THR A 150 8.66 -2.15 8.08
CA THR A 150 7.46 -1.58 7.48
C THR A 150 6.35 -2.64 7.36
N ILE A 151 6.67 -3.82 6.83
CA ILE A 151 5.75 -4.95 6.69
C ILE A 151 5.22 -5.37 8.07
N CYS A 152 6.10 -5.55 9.04
CA CYS A 152 5.73 -5.90 10.41
C CYS A 152 4.72 -4.89 11.00
N SER A 153 5.01 -3.58 10.86
CA SER A 153 4.13 -2.51 11.35
C SER A 153 2.77 -2.49 10.65
N GLU A 154 2.72 -2.79 9.36
CA GLU A 154 1.46 -2.88 8.61
C GLU A 154 0.65 -4.11 9.04
N LEU A 155 1.29 -5.27 9.19
CA LEU A 155 0.62 -6.50 9.60
C LEU A 155 0.04 -6.42 11.03
N ILE A 156 0.75 -5.78 11.97
CA ILE A 156 0.26 -5.56 13.33
C ILE A 156 -1.08 -4.80 13.34
N ARG A 157 -1.30 -3.86 12.42
CA ARG A 157 -2.56 -3.11 12.32
C ARG A 157 -3.75 -4.01 11.95
N HIS A 158 -3.51 -5.11 11.24
CA HIS A 158 -4.54 -6.06 10.82
C HIS A 158 -4.86 -7.13 11.87
N ILE A 159 -4.03 -7.27 12.93
CA ILE A 159 -4.29 -8.26 13.99
C ILE A 159 -5.42 -7.79 14.91
N GLY A 160 -5.69 -6.49 14.97
CA GLY A 160 -6.68 -5.89 15.89
C GLY A 160 -6.20 -5.88 17.35
N SER A 161 -6.66 -4.92 18.13
CA SER A 161 -6.48 -4.94 19.58
C SER A 161 -7.38 -6.05 20.15
N LYS A 162 -6.78 -7.21 20.45
CA LYS A 162 -7.41 -8.22 21.31
C LYS A 162 -7.35 -7.81 22.76
#